data_339fd02636a3ea38838e7246a4cc92ef
#
_entry.id   339fd02636a3ea38838e7246a4cc92ef
#
_cell.length_a   1.000
_cell.length_b   1.000
_cell.length_c   1.000
_cell.angle_alpha   90.00
_cell.angle_beta   90.00
_cell.angle_gamma   90.00
#
_symmetry.space_group_name_H-M   'P 1'
#
loop_
_entity.id
_entity.type
_entity.pdbx_description
1 polymer ?
#
loop_
_entity_poly.entity_id
_entity_poly.type
_entity_poly.pdbx_seq_one_letter_code
_entity_poly.pdbx_strand_id
1 'polypeptide(L)'
;MKTIEQILSQVPNKRDDKDTTSYKFKNDLYDFFREDKWRERSILEVSCSKGYSSYLFSHLFKQVYAVDYQRNLLDFASKFSQDRGIKNIQFIQCDIYNAPYWNKLPSADVVFLDADHRYKSVVYDIRNAWTQSLHKGGY
;
A
#
# COMPACT_ATOMS: atom_id res chain seq x y z
N MET A 1 19.68 0.02 -3.16
CA MET A 1 18.31 0.55 -2.86
C MET A 1 18.21 1.98 -3.35
N LYS A 2 17.06 2.39 -3.88
CA LYS A 2 16.84 3.80 -4.26
C LYS A 2 16.75 4.68 -3.01
N THR A 3 17.30 5.88 -3.10
CA THR A 3 17.11 6.88 -2.05
C THR A 3 15.69 7.44 -2.09
N ILE A 4 15.26 8.06 -1.00
CA ILE A 4 13.92 8.68 -0.94
C ILE A 4 13.76 9.78 -2.01
N GLU A 5 14.79 10.55 -2.29
CA GLU A 5 14.77 11.58 -3.32
C GLU A 5 14.55 10.97 -4.71
N GLN A 6 15.22 9.87 -5.01
CA GLN A 6 15.01 9.12 -6.28
C GLN A 6 13.60 8.58 -6.40
N ILE A 7 12.99 8.14 -5.30
CA ILE A 7 11.61 7.65 -5.29
C ILE A 7 10.65 8.82 -5.46
N LEU A 8 10.80 9.90 -4.68
CA LEU A 8 9.92 11.06 -4.72
C LEU A 8 9.97 11.81 -6.06
N SER A 9 11.09 11.75 -6.78
CA SER A 9 11.17 12.34 -8.13
C SER A 9 10.21 11.69 -9.14
N GLN A 10 9.71 10.51 -8.85
CA GLN A 10 8.81 9.73 -9.72
C GLN A 10 7.32 9.86 -9.35
N VAL A 11 7.01 10.44 -8.20
CA VAL A 11 5.64 10.53 -7.70
C VAL A 11 5.26 11.98 -7.38
N PRO A 12 3.97 12.37 -7.55
CA PRO A 12 3.54 13.73 -7.21
C PRO A 12 3.44 13.94 -5.70
N ASN A 13 3.51 15.19 -5.29
CA ASN A 13 3.15 15.60 -3.94
C ASN A 13 1.62 15.75 -3.83
N LYS A 14 1.06 15.57 -2.65
CA LYS A 14 -0.39 15.75 -2.36
C LYS A 14 -0.93 17.12 -2.81
N ARG A 15 -0.12 18.17 -2.78
CA ARG A 15 -0.52 19.49 -3.29
C ARG A 15 -0.80 19.52 -4.79
N ASP A 16 -0.14 18.62 -5.54
CA ASP A 16 -0.19 18.56 -7.00
C ASP A 16 -1.15 17.45 -7.49
N ASP A 17 -1.34 16.41 -6.66
CA ASP A 17 -2.30 15.33 -6.89
C ASP A 17 -2.91 14.89 -5.54
N LYS A 18 -4.23 15.01 -5.42
CA LYS A 18 -4.95 14.67 -4.19
C LYS A 18 -5.05 13.17 -3.92
N ASP A 19 -4.81 12.34 -4.94
CA ASP A 19 -4.88 10.88 -4.82
C ASP A 19 -3.60 10.26 -4.27
N THR A 20 -2.79 11.06 -3.57
CA THR A 20 -1.58 10.57 -2.91
C THR A 20 -1.36 11.25 -1.56
N THR A 21 -0.48 10.66 -0.76
CA THR A 21 0.01 11.28 0.48
C THR A 21 1.06 12.36 0.19
N SER A 22 1.32 13.24 1.17
CA SER A 22 2.36 14.27 1.05
C SER A 22 3.76 13.66 0.95
N TYR A 23 4.72 14.44 0.42
CA TYR A 23 6.13 14.06 0.44
C TYR A 23 6.66 13.88 1.87
N LYS A 24 6.21 14.75 2.80
CA LYS A 24 6.57 14.60 4.21
C LYS A 24 6.16 13.22 4.74
N PHE A 25 4.92 12.81 4.52
CA PHE A 25 4.44 11.50 4.97
C PHE A 25 5.18 10.34 4.31
N LYS A 26 5.50 10.46 3.02
CA LYS A 26 6.31 9.45 2.31
C LYS A 26 7.73 9.35 2.86
N ASN A 27 8.34 10.48 3.26
CA ASN A 27 9.62 10.46 3.95
C ASN A 27 9.52 9.73 5.30
N ASP A 28 8.48 10.02 6.09
CA ASP A 28 8.26 9.36 7.38
C ASP A 28 8.09 7.83 7.21
N LEU A 29 7.33 7.40 6.20
CA LEU A 29 7.18 5.98 5.86
C LEU A 29 8.52 5.34 5.42
N TYR A 30 9.28 6.04 4.59
CA TYR A 30 10.58 5.57 4.15
C TYR A 30 11.54 5.40 5.33
N ASP A 31 11.63 6.39 6.20
CA ASP A 31 12.50 6.35 7.37
C ASP A 31 12.12 5.21 8.32
N PHE A 32 10.81 4.93 8.46
CA PHE A 32 10.33 3.83 9.29
C PHE A 32 10.65 2.46 8.69
N PHE A 33 10.47 2.29 7.37
CA PHE A 33 10.59 0.99 6.70
C PHE A 33 11.93 0.75 5.97
N ARG A 34 12.91 1.64 6.05
CA ARG A 34 14.20 1.47 5.35
C ARG A 34 15.14 0.44 5.98
N GLU A 35 14.86 -0.02 7.21
CA GLU A 35 15.67 -1.04 7.86
C GLU A 35 15.61 -2.39 7.11
N ASP A 36 16.73 -3.11 7.10
CA ASP A 36 16.87 -4.37 6.35
C ASP A 36 15.86 -5.45 6.75
N LYS A 37 15.36 -5.42 7.98
CA LYS A 37 14.33 -6.37 8.46
C LYS A 37 13.05 -6.39 7.63
N TRP A 38 12.73 -5.30 6.92
CA TRP A 38 11.52 -5.18 6.11
C TRP A 38 11.69 -5.75 4.70
N ARG A 39 12.92 -5.85 4.19
CA ARG A 39 13.21 -6.26 2.81
C ARG A 39 12.81 -7.69 2.48
N GLU A 40 12.71 -8.56 3.47
CA GLU A 40 12.27 -9.95 3.31
C GLU A 40 10.79 -10.13 3.66
N ARG A 41 10.09 -9.04 3.98
CA ARG A 41 8.70 -9.05 4.43
C ARG A 41 7.72 -8.58 3.35
N SER A 42 6.45 -8.84 3.59
CA SER A 42 5.34 -8.41 2.74
C SER A 42 4.50 -7.32 3.40
N ILE A 43 3.90 -6.48 2.57
CA ILE A 43 2.94 -5.46 3.01
C ILE A 43 1.65 -5.57 2.19
N LEU A 44 0.51 -5.45 2.86
CA LEU A 44 -0.80 -5.29 2.26
C LEU A 44 -1.22 -3.84 2.43
N GLU A 45 -1.35 -3.13 1.33
CA GLU A 45 -1.85 -1.75 1.28
C GLU A 45 -3.32 -1.76 0.89
N VAL A 46 -4.16 -1.28 1.77
CA VAL A 46 -5.60 -1.17 1.56
C VAL A 46 -5.95 0.23 1.11
N SER A 47 -6.64 0.34 -0.04
CA SER A 47 -6.95 1.59 -0.73
C SER A 47 -5.71 2.26 -1.34
N CYS A 48 -5.10 1.59 -2.31
CA CYS A 48 -3.86 2.04 -2.93
C CYS A 48 -4.04 3.19 -3.93
N SER A 49 -5.26 3.50 -4.36
CA SER A 49 -5.56 4.56 -5.31
C SER A 49 -4.68 4.47 -6.58
N LYS A 50 -3.98 5.52 -6.95
CA LYS A 50 -3.07 5.54 -8.11
C LYS A 50 -1.74 4.79 -7.90
N GLY A 51 -1.53 4.18 -6.72
CA GLY A 51 -0.38 3.32 -6.45
C GLY A 51 0.92 4.04 -6.16
N TYR A 52 0.88 5.32 -5.79
CA TYR A 52 2.12 6.07 -5.49
C TYR A 52 2.78 5.61 -4.19
N SER A 53 1.99 5.31 -3.16
CA SER A 53 2.52 4.68 -1.93
C SER A 53 2.95 3.24 -2.19
N SER A 54 2.21 2.49 -3.03
CA SER A 54 2.62 1.14 -3.46
C SER A 54 3.99 1.16 -4.13
N TYR A 55 4.26 2.17 -4.97
CA TYR A 55 5.57 2.36 -5.59
C TYR A 55 6.68 2.59 -4.55
N LEU A 56 6.43 3.40 -3.52
CA LEU A 56 7.36 3.56 -2.40
C LEU A 56 7.61 2.22 -1.71
N PHE A 57 6.55 1.50 -1.34
CA PHE A 57 6.66 0.21 -0.64
C PHE A 57 7.37 -0.86 -1.46
N SER A 58 7.29 -0.81 -2.80
CA SER A 58 7.99 -1.75 -3.67
C SER A 58 9.52 -1.70 -3.54
N HIS A 59 10.05 -0.57 -3.07
CA HIS A 59 11.48 -0.38 -2.81
C HIS A 59 11.89 -0.78 -1.40
N LEU A 60 10.95 -1.05 -0.50
CA LEU A 60 11.18 -1.32 0.92
C LEU A 60 10.83 -2.74 1.34
N PHE A 61 9.92 -3.39 0.63
CA PHE A 61 9.41 -4.72 0.93
C PHE A 61 9.69 -5.71 -0.20
N LYS A 62 9.77 -6.99 0.15
CA LYS A 62 9.92 -8.08 -0.82
C LYS A 62 8.69 -8.20 -1.73
N GLN A 63 7.50 -8.07 -1.15
CA GLN A 63 6.23 -8.20 -1.83
C GLN A 63 5.24 -7.14 -1.35
N VAL A 64 4.57 -6.48 -2.28
CA VAL A 64 3.48 -5.54 -2.01
C VAL A 64 2.19 -6.12 -2.59
N TYR A 65 1.14 -6.14 -1.78
CA TYR A 65 -0.23 -6.39 -2.22
C TYR A 65 -1.00 -5.08 -2.13
N ALA A 66 -1.42 -4.55 -3.27
CA ALA A 66 -2.08 -3.25 -3.35
C ALA A 66 -3.55 -3.44 -3.74
N VAL A 67 -4.45 -3.03 -2.87
CA VAL A 67 -5.89 -3.28 -2.99
C VAL A 67 -6.64 -1.98 -3.21
N ASP A 68 -7.53 -1.98 -4.19
CA ASP A 68 -8.54 -0.93 -4.39
C ASP A 68 -9.80 -1.53 -5.00
N TYR A 69 -10.95 -0.88 -4.80
CA TYR A 69 -12.20 -1.34 -5.42
C TYR A 69 -12.39 -0.78 -6.84
N GLN A 70 -11.70 0.30 -7.19
CA GLN A 70 -11.81 0.98 -8.48
C GLN A 70 -10.83 0.41 -9.49
N ARG A 71 -11.35 -0.29 -10.51
CA ARG A 71 -10.54 -0.90 -11.57
C ARG A 71 -9.69 0.13 -12.34
N ASN A 72 -10.24 1.29 -12.63
CA ASN A 72 -9.52 2.34 -13.34
C ASN A 72 -8.29 2.84 -12.59
N LEU A 73 -8.35 2.94 -11.27
CA LEU A 73 -7.18 3.32 -10.45
C LEU A 73 -6.14 2.21 -10.42
N LEU A 74 -6.56 0.95 -10.31
CA LEU A 74 -5.64 -0.21 -10.36
C LEU A 74 -4.95 -0.31 -11.72
N ASP A 75 -5.65 -0.08 -12.81
CA ASP A 75 -5.05 -0.08 -14.15
C ASP A 75 -4.01 1.03 -14.30
N PHE A 76 -4.29 2.23 -13.79
CA PHE A 76 -3.33 3.31 -13.73
C PHE A 76 -2.10 2.94 -12.89
N ALA A 77 -2.33 2.43 -11.67
CA ALA A 77 -1.26 2.06 -10.74
C ALA A 77 -0.37 0.94 -11.31
N SER A 78 -0.98 -0.05 -11.96
CA SER A 78 -0.27 -1.14 -12.62
C SER A 78 0.64 -0.62 -13.74
N LYS A 79 0.10 0.21 -14.62
CA LYS A 79 0.87 0.82 -15.72
C LYS A 79 1.99 1.72 -15.20
N PHE A 80 1.70 2.55 -14.20
CA PHE A 80 2.69 3.42 -13.56
C PHE A 80 3.90 2.63 -13.04
N SER A 81 3.63 1.51 -12.37
CA SER A 81 4.66 0.65 -11.80
C SER A 81 5.42 -0.12 -12.88
N GLN A 82 4.73 -0.67 -13.86
CA GLN A 82 5.34 -1.40 -14.99
C GLN A 82 6.29 -0.50 -15.80
N ASP A 83 5.87 0.73 -16.10
CA ASP A 83 6.70 1.70 -16.84
C ASP A 83 8.00 2.04 -16.09
N ARG A 84 8.07 1.77 -14.80
CA ARG A 84 9.25 1.98 -13.93
C ARG A 84 9.98 0.69 -13.57
N GLY A 85 9.64 -0.42 -14.23
CA GLY A 85 10.30 -1.71 -14.05
C GLY A 85 10.01 -2.40 -12.71
N ILE A 86 8.95 -2.03 -12.00
CA ILE A 86 8.54 -2.67 -10.74
C ILE A 86 7.86 -4.01 -11.04
N LYS A 87 8.28 -5.05 -10.32
CA LYS A 87 7.81 -6.44 -10.53
C LYS A 87 7.24 -7.09 -9.28
N ASN A 88 7.34 -6.44 -8.12
CA ASN A 88 6.97 -7.02 -6.83
C ASN A 88 5.68 -6.43 -6.23
N ILE A 89 4.81 -5.86 -7.06
CA ILE A 89 3.47 -5.42 -6.64
C ILE A 89 2.43 -6.31 -7.32
N GLN A 90 1.54 -6.89 -6.51
CA GLN A 90 0.32 -7.51 -7.00
C GLN A 90 -0.86 -6.58 -6.71
N PHE A 91 -1.53 -6.13 -7.78
CA PHE A 91 -2.72 -5.29 -7.68
C PHE A 91 -3.97 -6.16 -7.61
N ILE A 92 -4.84 -5.89 -6.63
CA ILE A 92 -6.01 -6.70 -6.33
C ILE A 92 -7.25 -5.81 -6.30
N GLN A 93 -8.24 -6.12 -7.14
CA GLN A 93 -9.53 -5.46 -7.05
C GLN A 93 -10.38 -6.11 -5.96
N CYS A 94 -10.74 -5.35 -4.95
CA CYS A 94 -11.59 -5.82 -3.85
C CYS A 94 -12.29 -4.66 -3.18
N ASP A 95 -13.60 -4.79 -2.98
CA ASP A 95 -14.36 -3.90 -2.10
C ASP A 95 -14.30 -4.45 -0.68
N ILE A 96 -13.47 -3.87 0.16
CA ILE A 96 -13.23 -4.31 1.54
C ILE A 96 -14.44 -4.15 2.46
N TYR A 97 -15.42 -3.32 2.08
CA TYR A 97 -16.65 -3.10 2.87
C TYR A 97 -17.79 -4.04 2.48
N ASN A 98 -17.59 -4.84 1.45
CA ASN A 98 -18.52 -5.88 1.05
C ASN A 98 -18.06 -7.23 1.61
N ALA A 99 -18.57 -7.60 2.79
CA ALA A 99 -18.24 -8.89 3.42
C ALA A 99 -18.67 -10.06 2.49
N PRO A 100 -17.89 -11.12 2.37
CA PRO A 100 -16.74 -11.55 3.17
C PRO A 100 -15.35 -11.36 2.48
N TYR A 101 -15.13 -10.32 1.74
CA TYR A 101 -13.96 -10.19 0.86
C TYR A 101 -12.61 -10.06 1.56
N TRP A 102 -12.57 -9.62 2.84
CA TRP A 102 -11.33 -9.58 3.60
C TRP A 102 -10.63 -10.94 3.70
N ASN A 103 -11.37 -12.02 3.83
CA ASN A 103 -10.79 -13.37 3.94
C ASN A 103 -10.16 -13.89 2.64
N LYS A 104 -10.42 -13.22 1.52
CA LYS A 104 -9.83 -13.53 0.21
C LYS A 104 -8.55 -12.74 -0.06
N LEU A 105 -8.24 -11.74 0.76
CA LEU A 105 -7.00 -10.99 0.63
C LEU A 105 -5.82 -11.83 1.12
N PRO A 106 -4.62 -11.65 0.53
CA PRO A 106 -3.44 -12.34 1.01
C PRO A 106 -3.08 -11.88 2.42
N SER A 107 -2.50 -12.78 3.20
CA SER A 107 -1.89 -12.42 4.48
C SER A 107 -0.56 -11.71 4.26
N ALA A 108 -0.21 -10.79 5.15
CA ALA A 108 1.02 -10.02 5.07
C ALA A 108 1.64 -9.79 6.46
N ASP A 109 2.92 -9.46 6.47
CA ASP A 109 3.65 -9.11 7.69
C ASP A 109 3.28 -7.72 8.20
N VAL A 110 2.90 -6.82 7.28
CA VAL A 110 2.44 -5.46 7.57
C VAL A 110 1.11 -5.23 6.86
N VAL A 111 0.17 -4.55 7.52
CA VAL A 111 -1.05 -4.05 6.88
C VAL A 111 -1.09 -2.54 7.04
N PHE A 112 -1.12 -1.85 5.90
CA PHE A 112 -1.22 -0.40 5.81
C PHE A 112 -2.63 0.00 5.40
N LEU A 113 -3.33 0.70 6.29
CA LEU A 113 -4.74 1.08 6.13
C LEU A 113 -4.82 2.57 5.81
N ASP A 114 -5.23 2.91 4.61
CA ASP A 114 -5.45 4.29 4.16
C ASP A 114 -6.74 4.42 3.33
N ALA A 115 -7.82 3.82 3.82
CA ALA A 115 -9.11 3.80 3.13
C ALA A 115 -10.04 4.93 3.63
N ASP A 116 -11.14 4.59 4.28
CA ASP A 116 -12.10 5.53 4.81
C ASP A 116 -11.71 5.94 6.23
N HIS A 117 -11.63 7.25 6.50
CA HIS A 117 -11.21 7.80 7.79
C HIS A 117 -12.35 7.97 8.80
N ARG A 118 -13.60 7.57 8.48
CA ARG A 118 -14.71 7.57 9.44
C ARG A 118 -14.46 6.54 10.52
N TYR A 119 -14.84 6.86 11.77
CA TYR A 119 -14.56 6.01 12.93
C TYR A 119 -15.00 4.55 12.74
N LYS A 120 -16.23 4.32 12.27
CA LYS A 120 -16.75 2.96 12.06
C LYS A 120 -15.95 2.18 11.02
N SER A 121 -15.52 2.85 9.95
CA SER A 121 -14.71 2.24 8.89
C SER A 121 -13.32 1.90 9.39
N VAL A 122 -12.68 2.77 10.15
CA VAL A 122 -11.36 2.52 10.75
C VAL A 122 -11.41 1.33 11.71
N VAL A 123 -12.44 1.24 12.57
CA VAL A 123 -12.62 0.11 13.48
C VAL A 123 -12.84 -1.20 12.71
N TYR A 124 -13.65 -1.16 11.66
CA TYR A 124 -13.89 -2.31 10.78
C TYR A 124 -12.59 -2.78 10.10
N ASP A 125 -11.82 -1.85 9.54
CA ASP A 125 -10.57 -2.14 8.84
C ASP A 125 -9.53 -2.74 9.79
N ILE A 126 -9.34 -2.16 10.97
CA ILE A 126 -8.39 -2.66 11.97
C ILE A 126 -8.78 -4.08 12.40
N ARG A 127 -10.05 -4.33 12.69
CA ARG A 127 -10.52 -5.65 13.09
C ARG A 127 -10.27 -6.71 12.01
N ASN A 128 -10.61 -6.40 10.76
CA ASN A 128 -10.41 -7.34 9.66
C ASN A 128 -8.93 -7.53 9.33
N ALA A 129 -8.12 -6.47 9.36
CA ALA A 129 -6.68 -6.57 9.17
C ALA A 129 -6.06 -7.50 10.21
N TRP A 130 -6.42 -7.31 11.49
CA TRP A 130 -5.91 -8.11 12.60
C TRP A 130 -6.30 -9.59 12.52
N THR A 131 -7.57 -9.87 12.19
CA THR A 131 -8.11 -11.24 12.23
C THR A 131 -7.92 -12.01 10.92
N GLN A 132 -7.84 -11.32 9.77
CA GLN A 132 -7.92 -11.94 8.45
C GLN A 132 -6.60 -11.84 7.65
N SER A 133 -5.85 -10.76 7.79
CA SER A 133 -4.76 -10.45 6.86
C SER A 133 -3.38 -10.38 7.50
N LEU A 134 -3.29 -10.08 8.79
CA LEU A 134 -2.01 -9.90 9.45
C LEU A 134 -1.42 -11.23 9.91
N HIS A 135 -0.16 -11.50 9.59
CA HIS A 135 0.58 -12.63 10.14
C HIS A 135 0.76 -12.47 11.65
N LYS A 136 0.81 -13.58 12.38
CA LYS A 136 1.12 -13.56 13.81
C LYS A 136 2.46 -12.83 14.05
N GLY A 137 2.44 -11.83 14.93
CA GLY A 137 3.60 -10.98 15.21
C GLY A 137 3.86 -9.89 14.14
N GLY A 138 2.91 -9.66 13.22
CA GLY A 138 2.98 -8.60 12.22
C GLY A 138 2.61 -7.21 12.76
N TYR A 139 2.61 -6.25 11.87
CA TYR A 139 2.42 -4.82 12.13
C TYR A 139 1.25 -4.23 11.33
#